data_50b5284909a9d7cfe69c8220d65a79d1
#
_entry.id   50b5284909a9d7cfe69c8220d65a79d1
#
_cell.length_a   1.000
_cell.length_b   1.000
_cell.length_c   1.000
_cell.angle_alpha   90.00
_cell.angle_beta   90.00
_cell.angle_gamma   90.00
#
_symmetry.space_group_name_H-M   'P 1'
#
loop_
_entity.id
_entity.type
_entity.pdbx_description
1 polymer ?
#
loop_
_entity_poly.entity_id
_entity_poly.type
_entity_poly.pdbx_seq_one_letter_code
_entity_poly.pdbx_strand_id
1 'polypeptide(L)'
;MGEWEIRPARPGDGAGLASLHLAGGEDYVALDPIRFRVPDEDGLGEWLDRDLASSGSSWICYVAEEDGRIVGQVEARLLQPMESARYQVITALGQVRGEVNSLGVLKSYRRRGIGRSLMEQAERWLADQGASVIELDTLATSPESVPFYEAIGYRPRSIIFERKL
;
A
#
# COMPACT_ATOMS: atom_id res chain seq x y z
N MET A 1 12.79 -23.09 -0.08
CA MET A 1 12.10 -21.78 -0.10
C MET A 1 11.49 -21.68 -1.48
N GLY A 2 10.16 -21.52 -1.57
CA GLY A 2 9.49 -21.33 -2.85
C GLY A 2 9.97 -20.02 -3.51
N GLU A 3 9.93 -20.00 -4.83
CA GLU A 3 10.17 -18.81 -5.61
C GLU A 3 8.85 -18.05 -5.73
N TRP A 4 8.84 -16.77 -5.41
CA TRP A 4 7.68 -15.90 -5.54
C TRP A 4 7.86 -14.96 -6.73
N GLU A 5 6.75 -14.59 -7.35
CA GLU A 5 6.73 -13.63 -8.46
C GLU A 5 5.83 -12.44 -8.13
N ILE A 6 6.12 -11.28 -8.74
CA ILE A 6 5.26 -10.10 -8.65
C ILE A 6 4.54 -9.92 -9.98
N ARG A 7 3.23 -9.76 -9.90
CA ARG A 7 2.37 -9.48 -11.05
C ARG A 7 1.28 -8.46 -10.69
N PRO A 8 0.67 -7.79 -11.67
CA PRO A 8 -0.55 -7.02 -11.44
C PRO A 8 -1.65 -7.91 -10.85
N ALA A 9 -2.38 -7.36 -9.89
CA ALA A 9 -3.59 -8.02 -9.38
C ALA A 9 -4.68 -8.03 -10.47
N ARG A 10 -5.55 -9.02 -10.42
CA ARG A 10 -6.64 -9.23 -11.38
C ARG A 10 -7.91 -9.72 -10.66
N PRO A 11 -9.09 -9.54 -11.25
CA PRO A 11 -10.30 -10.17 -10.74
C PRO A 11 -10.10 -11.68 -10.57
N GLY A 12 -10.48 -12.21 -9.41
CA GLY A 12 -10.20 -13.57 -8.93
C GLY A 12 -9.12 -13.62 -7.84
N ASP A 13 -8.36 -12.54 -7.63
CA ASP A 13 -7.38 -12.45 -6.54
C ASP A 13 -7.99 -12.03 -5.19
N GLY A 14 -9.27 -11.65 -5.17
CA GLY A 14 -9.96 -11.07 -4.02
C GLY A 14 -9.87 -11.90 -2.74
N ALA A 15 -9.99 -13.21 -2.82
CA ALA A 15 -9.85 -14.08 -1.64
C ALA A 15 -8.44 -14.05 -1.03
N GLY A 16 -7.41 -14.00 -1.88
CA GLY A 16 -6.02 -13.87 -1.43
C GLY A 16 -5.73 -12.50 -0.82
N LEU A 17 -6.25 -11.44 -1.44
CA LEU A 17 -6.17 -10.07 -0.92
C LEU A 17 -6.94 -9.93 0.39
N ALA A 18 -8.12 -10.55 0.54
CA ALA A 18 -8.87 -10.57 1.79
C ALA A 18 -8.04 -11.16 2.94
N SER A 19 -7.31 -12.23 2.70
CA SER A 19 -6.42 -12.82 3.71
C SER A 19 -5.34 -11.84 4.17
N LEU A 20 -4.79 -11.02 3.27
CA LEU A 20 -3.83 -9.95 3.62
C LEU A 20 -4.48 -8.83 4.41
N HIS A 21 -5.69 -8.41 4.03
CA HIS A 21 -6.45 -7.35 4.71
C HIS A 21 -6.81 -7.76 6.15
N LEU A 22 -7.24 -9.01 6.36
CA LEU A 22 -7.54 -9.54 7.69
C LEU A 22 -6.28 -9.59 8.56
N ALA A 23 -5.20 -10.18 8.05
CA ALA A 23 -3.92 -10.25 8.76
C ALA A 23 -3.35 -8.85 9.09
N GLY A 24 -3.44 -7.91 8.15
CA GLY A 24 -3.06 -6.52 8.34
C GLY A 24 -3.92 -5.83 9.40
N GLY A 25 -5.23 -6.08 9.40
CA GLY A 25 -6.16 -5.59 10.41
C GLY A 25 -5.79 -6.06 11.81
N GLU A 26 -5.44 -7.34 11.98
CA GLU A 26 -4.97 -7.89 13.27
C GLU A 26 -3.68 -7.20 13.74
N ASP A 27 -2.71 -6.98 12.85
CA ASP A 27 -1.47 -6.29 13.16
C ASP A 27 -1.71 -4.83 13.58
N TYR A 28 -2.61 -4.10 12.89
CA TYR A 28 -2.98 -2.72 13.23
C TYR A 28 -3.75 -2.63 14.54
N VAL A 29 -4.67 -3.54 14.81
CA VAL A 29 -5.40 -3.62 16.10
C VAL A 29 -4.45 -3.86 17.27
N ALA A 30 -3.40 -4.68 17.05
CA ALA A 30 -2.37 -4.91 18.07
C ALA A 30 -1.55 -3.64 18.37
N LEU A 31 -1.41 -2.71 17.43
CA LEU A 31 -0.71 -1.43 17.61
C LEU A 31 -1.62 -0.35 18.21
N ASP A 32 -2.87 -0.26 17.77
CA ASP A 32 -3.83 0.75 18.23
C ASP A 32 -5.28 0.24 18.11
N PRO A 33 -5.81 -0.44 19.14
CA PRO A 33 -7.15 -1.02 19.12
C PRO A 33 -8.27 0.04 19.20
N ILE A 34 -7.95 1.29 19.50
CA ILE A 34 -8.93 2.38 19.51
C ILE A 34 -9.20 2.90 18.10
N ARG A 35 -8.17 2.93 17.28
CA ARG A 35 -8.22 3.46 15.91
C ARG A 35 -8.61 2.39 14.88
N PHE A 36 -8.16 1.16 15.06
CA PHE A 36 -8.28 0.11 14.06
C PHE A 36 -9.20 -1.02 14.51
N ARG A 37 -9.76 -1.70 13.53
CA ARG A 37 -10.52 -2.94 13.70
C ARG A 37 -10.08 -3.94 12.62
N VAL A 38 -10.28 -5.20 12.85
CA VAL A 38 -10.20 -6.22 11.81
C VAL A 38 -11.41 -6.03 10.88
N PRO A 39 -11.24 -5.99 9.55
CA PRO A 39 -12.36 -5.94 8.63
C PRO A 39 -13.31 -7.13 8.78
N ASP A 40 -14.56 -6.96 8.39
CA ASP A 40 -15.50 -8.07 8.30
C ASP A 40 -15.05 -9.01 7.17
N GLU A 41 -14.96 -10.29 7.44
CA GLU A 41 -14.51 -11.30 6.48
C GLU A 41 -15.57 -11.59 5.42
N ASP A 42 -16.85 -11.55 5.82
CA ASP A 42 -17.98 -11.86 4.93
C ASP A 42 -18.08 -10.86 3.78
N GLY A 43 -18.00 -11.36 2.55
CA GLY A 43 -18.05 -10.56 1.32
C GLY A 43 -16.79 -9.74 1.01
N LEU A 44 -15.74 -9.81 1.82
CA LEU A 44 -14.51 -9.01 1.60
C LEU A 44 -13.82 -9.36 0.29
N GLY A 45 -13.71 -10.65 -0.02
CA GLY A 45 -13.08 -11.10 -1.27
C GLY A 45 -13.83 -10.61 -2.51
N GLU A 46 -15.17 -10.71 -2.52
CA GLU A 46 -15.99 -10.23 -3.62
C GLU A 46 -15.97 -8.71 -3.75
N TRP A 47 -15.87 -7.99 -2.63
CA TRP A 47 -15.71 -6.55 -2.65
C TRP A 47 -14.37 -6.16 -3.28
N LEU A 48 -13.27 -6.81 -2.92
CA LEU A 48 -11.94 -6.58 -3.49
C LEU A 48 -11.89 -6.92 -4.99
N ASP A 49 -12.53 -8.01 -5.42
CA ASP A 49 -12.63 -8.34 -6.84
C ASP A 49 -13.39 -7.28 -7.65
N ARG A 50 -14.46 -6.73 -7.09
CA ARG A 50 -15.19 -5.61 -7.71
C ARG A 50 -14.34 -4.33 -7.78
N ASP A 51 -13.57 -4.05 -6.75
CA ASP A 51 -12.66 -2.90 -6.71
C ASP A 51 -11.58 -3.03 -7.78
N LEU A 52 -10.94 -4.19 -7.88
CA LEU A 52 -9.98 -4.50 -8.95
C LEU A 52 -10.59 -4.31 -10.36
N ALA A 53 -11.82 -4.77 -10.57
CA ALA A 53 -12.50 -4.66 -11.87
C ALA A 53 -12.90 -3.22 -12.23
N SER A 54 -13.10 -2.36 -11.23
CA SER A 54 -13.52 -0.95 -11.41
C SER A 54 -12.34 0.03 -11.43
N SER A 55 -11.13 -0.43 -11.16
CA SER A 55 -9.93 0.41 -11.08
C SER A 55 -9.61 1.10 -12.40
N GLY A 56 -9.39 2.39 -12.35
CA GLY A 56 -8.96 3.20 -13.49
C GLY A 56 -7.44 3.19 -13.68
N SER A 57 -6.98 3.80 -14.78
CA SER A 57 -5.55 3.89 -15.14
C SER A 57 -4.66 4.69 -14.15
N SER A 58 -5.27 5.39 -13.19
CA SER A 58 -4.55 6.15 -12.17
C SER A 58 -4.25 5.34 -10.90
N TRP A 59 -4.57 4.06 -10.88
CA TRP A 59 -4.38 3.16 -9.76
C TRP A 59 -3.83 1.82 -10.21
N ILE A 60 -3.04 1.17 -9.37
CA ILE A 60 -2.48 -0.16 -9.58
C ILE A 60 -2.40 -0.93 -8.27
N CYS A 61 -2.65 -2.22 -8.33
CA CYS A 61 -2.31 -3.18 -7.29
C CYS A 61 -1.37 -4.23 -7.88
N TYR A 62 -0.25 -4.46 -7.21
CA TYR A 62 0.62 -5.61 -7.48
C TYR A 62 0.51 -6.61 -6.34
N VAL A 63 0.56 -7.88 -6.68
CA VAL A 63 0.60 -8.99 -5.74
C VAL A 63 1.90 -9.78 -5.87
N ALA A 64 2.38 -10.29 -4.74
CA ALA A 64 3.42 -11.31 -4.70
C ALA A 64 2.72 -12.66 -4.53
N GLU A 65 2.98 -13.58 -5.45
CA GLU A 65 2.39 -14.92 -5.47
C GLU A 65 3.49 -15.97 -5.29
N GLU A 66 3.28 -16.95 -4.42
CA GLU A 66 4.11 -18.13 -4.23
C GLU A 66 3.21 -19.37 -4.22
N ASP A 67 3.48 -20.31 -5.10
CA ASP A 67 2.73 -21.59 -5.23
C ASP A 67 1.20 -21.39 -5.36
N GLY A 68 0.77 -20.38 -6.14
CA GLY A 68 -0.65 -20.06 -6.35
C GLY A 68 -1.32 -19.34 -5.19
N ARG A 69 -0.55 -18.91 -4.18
CA ARG A 69 -1.04 -18.17 -3.02
C ARG A 69 -0.54 -16.72 -3.04
N ILE A 70 -1.43 -15.78 -2.87
CA ILE A 70 -1.05 -14.37 -2.66
C ILE A 70 -0.49 -14.22 -1.26
N VAL A 71 0.76 -13.78 -1.16
CA VAL A 71 1.52 -13.65 0.08
C VAL A 71 1.91 -12.22 0.42
N GLY A 72 1.72 -11.31 -0.52
CA GLY A 72 1.94 -9.87 -0.33
C GLY A 72 1.22 -9.05 -1.38
N GLN A 73 1.02 -7.77 -1.08
CA GLN A 73 0.43 -6.79 -2.01
C GLN A 73 1.03 -5.41 -1.79
N VAL A 74 0.95 -4.57 -2.83
CA VAL A 74 1.13 -3.12 -2.76
C VAL A 74 0.09 -2.43 -3.63
N GLU A 75 -0.50 -1.36 -3.13
CA GLU A 75 -1.42 -0.49 -3.87
C GLU A 75 -0.81 0.89 -4.02
N ALA A 76 -0.88 1.43 -5.22
CA ALA A 76 -0.40 2.76 -5.52
C ALA A 76 -1.36 3.50 -6.44
N ARG A 77 -1.39 4.82 -6.31
CA ARG A 77 -2.19 5.70 -7.16
C ARG A 77 -1.45 6.96 -7.57
N LEU A 78 -1.88 7.52 -8.69
CA LEU A 78 -1.42 8.82 -9.17
C LEU A 78 -2.31 9.93 -8.67
N LEU A 79 -1.69 10.98 -8.19
CA LEU A 79 -2.31 12.23 -7.83
C LEU A 79 -1.92 13.30 -8.85
N GLN A 80 -2.91 13.84 -9.54
CA GLN A 80 -2.69 14.87 -10.56
C GLN A 80 -2.31 16.21 -9.92
N PRO A 81 -1.60 17.08 -10.65
CA PRO A 81 -1.31 18.44 -10.19
C PRO A 81 -2.60 19.19 -9.81
N MET A 82 -2.55 19.91 -8.71
CA MET A 82 -3.68 20.75 -8.30
C MET A 82 -3.70 22.04 -9.13
N GLU A 83 -4.87 22.42 -9.63
CA GLU A 83 -5.07 23.68 -10.35
C GLU A 83 -4.65 24.92 -9.54
N SER A 84 -4.90 24.85 -8.22
CA SER A 84 -4.55 25.93 -7.29
C SER A 84 -3.12 25.86 -6.75
N ALA A 85 -2.27 24.97 -7.26
CA ALA A 85 -0.92 24.71 -6.73
C ALA A 85 -0.06 26.00 -6.63
N ARG A 86 -0.22 26.92 -7.58
CA ARG A 86 0.49 28.21 -7.57
C ARG A 86 0.19 29.10 -6.36
N TYR A 87 -0.89 28.82 -5.64
CA TYR A 87 -1.28 29.54 -4.42
C TYR A 87 -0.97 28.76 -3.15
N GLN A 88 -0.33 27.59 -3.26
CA GLN A 88 -0.02 26.71 -2.15
C GLN A 88 1.46 26.80 -1.78
N VAL A 89 1.75 26.53 -0.51
CA VAL A 89 3.13 26.52 0.01
C VAL A 89 3.88 25.24 -0.28
N ILE A 90 3.17 24.17 -0.66
CA ILE A 90 3.75 22.85 -0.94
C ILE A 90 4.03 22.75 -2.44
N THR A 91 5.30 22.78 -2.81
CA THR A 91 5.76 22.75 -4.21
C THR A 91 5.26 21.50 -4.96
N ALA A 92 5.25 20.35 -4.32
CA ALA A 92 4.84 19.09 -4.95
C ALA A 92 3.39 19.05 -5.42
N LEU A 93 2.50 19.95 -4.93
CA LEU A 93 1.12 20.02 -5.38
C LEU A 93 0.96 20.44 -6.84
N GLY A 94 1.97 21.07 -7.43
CA GLY A 94 2.02 21.41 -8.86
C GLY A 94 2.58 20.30 -9.75
N GLN A 95 2.87 19.14 -9.20
CA GLN A 95 3.50 18.03 -9.90
C GLN A 95 2.61 16.79 -9.87
N VAL A 96 2.84 15.85 -10.80
CA VAL A 96 2.28 14.50 -10.69
C VAL A 96 2.96 13.82 -9.51
N ARG A 97 2.18 13.27 -8.58
CA ARG A 97 2.65 12.58 -7.39
C ARG A 97 2.16 11.16 -7.36
N GLY A 98 2.95 10.28 -6.78
CA GLY A 98 2.54 8.94 -6.44
C GLY A 98 2.15 8.86 -4.96
N GLU A 99 1.18 8.02 -4.66
CA GLU A 99 0.84 7.65 -3.28
C GLU A 99 0.78 6.13 -3.17
N VAL A 100 1.49 5.57 -2.19
CA VAL A 100 1.35 4.17 -1.83
C VAL A 100 0.32 4.07 -0.71
N ASN A 101 -0.84 3.48 -1.03
CA ASN A 101 -1.98 3.41 -0.12
C ASN A 101 -1.91 2.23 0.84
N SER A 102 -1.33 1.11 0.38
CA SER A 102 -1.24 -0.12 1.14
C SER A 102 0.00 -0.91 0.75
N LEU A 103 0.65 -1.50 1.74
CA LEU A 103 1.69 -2.51 1.57
C LEU A 103 1.49 -3.57 2.64
N GLY A 104 1.29 -4.80 2.24
CA GLY A 104 1.11 -5.93 3.15
C GLY A 104 1.91 -7.15 2.72
N VAL A 105 2.49 -7.85 3.68
CA VAL A 105 3.12 -9.17 3.49
C VAL A 105 2.72 -10.06 4.66
N LEU A 106 2.19 -11.24 4.37
CA LEU A 106 1.82 -12.22 5.39
C LEU A 106 2.99 -12.50 6.32
N LYS A 107 2.74 -12.59 7.62
CA LYS A 107 3.76 -12.67 8.67
C LYS A 107 4.80 -13.77 8.43
N SER A 108 4.36 -14.95 8.00
CA SER A 108 5.24 -16.08 7.67
C SER A 108 6.12 -15.88 6.43
N TYR A 109 5.86 -14.83 5.64
CA TYR A 109 6.59 -14.48 4.42
C TYR A 109 7.43 -13.21 4.54
N ARG A 110 7.40 -12.55 5.72
CA ARG A 110 8.21 -11.34 5.98
C ARG A 110 9.70 -11.66 6.02
N ARG A 111 10.54 -10.62 5.89
CA ARG A 111 12.01 -10.69 5.91
C ARG A 111 12.64 -11.51 4.77
N ARG A 112 11.88 -11.76 3.70
CA ARG A 112 12.31 -12.47 2.49
C ARG A 112 12.52 -11.54 1.28
N GLY A 113 12.44 -10.22 1.46
CA GLY A 113 12.60 -9.24 0.39
C GLY A 113 11.31 -8.88 -0.35
N ILE A 114 10.19 -9.60 -0.13
CA ILE A 114 8.92 -9.42 -0.85
C ILE A 114 8.42 -7.98 -0.77
N GLY A 115 8.37 -7.37 0.42
CA GLY A 115 7.92 -5.99 0.59
C GLY A 115 8.77 -4.99 -0.17
N ARG A 116 10.11 -5.16 -0.20
CA ARG A 116 11.01 -4.31 -0.98
C ARG A 116 10.71 -4.43 -2.47
N SER A 117 10.59 -5.64 -3.00
CA SER A 117 10.34 -5.84 -4.43
C SER A 117 8.96 -5.36 -4.86
N LEU A 118 7.94 -5.46 -3.99
CA LEU A 118 6.63 -4.86 -4.23
C LEU A 118 6.72 -3.33 -4.32
N MET A 119 7.45 -2.69 -3.40
CA MET A 119 7.69 -1.24 -3.44
C MET A 119 8.43 -0.83 -4.71
N GLU A 120 9.51 -1.51 -5.06
CA GLU A 120 10.28 -1.24 -6.29
C GLU A 120 9.41 -1.36 -7.55
N GLN A 121 8.44 -2.28 -7.57
CA GLN A 121 7.51 -2.42 -8.68
C GLN A 121 6.50 -1.27 -8.74
N ALA A 122 5.94 -0.86 -7.60
CA ALA A 122 5.05 0.28 -7.50
C ALA A 122 5.75 1.59 -7.86
N GLU A 123 6.98 1.79 -7.37
CA GLU A 123 7.80 2.98 -7.66
C GLU A 123 8.13 3.09 -9.17
N ARG A 124 8.47 1.98 -9.81
CA ARG A 124 8.69 1.96 -11.27
C ARG A 124 7.44 2.38 -12.03
N TRP A 125 6.30 1.78 -11.69
CA TRP A 125 5.04 2.15 -12.33
C TRP A 125 4.71 3.63 -12.13
N LEU A 126 4.83 4.16 -10.92
CA LEU A 126 4.59 5.56 -10.63
C LEU A 126 5.54 6.50 -11.40
N ALA A 127 6.83 6.15 -11.47
CA ALA A 127 7.83 6.90 -12.24
C ALA A 127 7.54 6.89 -13.74
N ASP A 128 7.16 5.76 -14.31
CA ASP A 128 6.78 5.60 -15.72
C ASP A 128 5.53 6.43 -16.06
N GLN A 129 4.66 6.69 -15.08
CA GLN A 129 3.49 7.57 -15.21
C GLN A 129 3.82 9.06 -14.95
N GLY A 130 5.09 9.40 -14.71
CA GLY A 130 5.56 10.77 -14.53
C GLY A 130 5.49 11.31 -13.10
N ALA A 131 5.29 10.47 -12.10
CA ALA A 131 5.35 10.91 -10.71
C ALA A 131 6.77 11.36 -10.36
N SER A 132 6.91 12.56 -9.80
CA SER A 132 8.19 13.15 -9.40
C SER A 132 8.48 12.98 -7.90
N VAL A 133 7.48 12.61 -7.12
CA VAL A 133 7.57 12.32 -5.70
C VAL A 133 6.57 11.24 -5.33
N ILE A 134 6.94 10.37 -4.40
CA ILE A 134 6.09 9.31 -3.87
C ILE A 134 5.88 9.57 -2.38
N GLU A 135 4.63 9.52 -1.97
CA GLU A 135 4.21 9.74 -0.59
C GLU A 135 3.53 8.46 -0.06
N LEU A 136 3.66 8.23 1.22
CA LEU A 136 2.93 7.21 1.97
C LEU A 136 2.78 7.65 3.42
N ASP A 137 1.84 7.05 4.12
CA ASP A 137 1.75 7.20 5.56
C ASP A 137 1.82 5.85 6.28
N THR A 138 2.27 5.88 7.51
CA THR A 138 2.30 4.72 8.41
C THR A 138 2.18 5.18 9.84
N LEU A 139 1.81 4.28 10.75
CA LEU A 139 1.80 4.58 12.17
C LEU A 139 3.22 4.88 12.66
N ALA A 140 3.40 6.04 13.29
CA ALA A 140 4.69 6.45 13.86
C ALA A 140 5.21 5.46 14.93
N THR A 141 4.30 4.70 15.55
CA THR A 141 4.60 3.69 16.57
C THR A 141 4.84 2.29 16.00
N SER A 142 4.74 2.10 14.67
CA SER A 142 4.98 0.79 14.07
C SER A 142 6.45 0.42 14.14
N PRO A 143 6.81 -0.65 14.85
CA PRO A 143 8.21 -1.05 15.02
C PRO A 143 8.80 -1.68 13.76
N GLU A 144 7.96 -2.09 12.80
CA GLU A 144 8.39 -2.73 11.56
C GLU A 144 8.36 -1.77 10.37
N SER A 145 7.28 -0.95 10.25
CA SER A 145 7.05 -0.14 9.05
C SER A 145 8.00 1.04 8.94
N VAL A 146 8.20 1.80 10.03
CA VAL A 146 9.08 2.98 10.00
C VAL A 146 10.51 2.60 9.62
N PRO A 147 11.17 1.62 10.29
CA PRO A 147 12.52 1.20 9.90
C PRO A 147 12.58 0.60 8.48
N PHE A 148 11.52 -0.07 8.03
CA PHE A 148 11.46 -0.61 6.68
C PHE A 148 11.50 0.50 5.63
N TYR A 149 10.63 1.52 5.75
CA TYR A 149 10.60 2.61 4.79
C TYR A 149 11.89 3.43 4.79
N GLU A 150 12.48 3.70 5.96
CA GLU A 150 13.79 4.35 6.05
C GLU A 150 14.89 3.54 5.36
N ALA A 151 14.90 2.22 5.52
CA ALA A 151 15.88 1.32 4.90
C ALA A 151 15.76 1.24 3.37
N ILE A 152 14.62 1.60 2.80
CA ILE A 152 14.43 1.69 1.33
C ILE A 152 14.49 3.13 0.80
N GLY A 153 14.90 4.10 1.64
CA GLY A 153 15.21 5.46 1.23
C GLY A 153 14.11 6.49 1.44
N TYR A 154 12.99 6.13 2.05
CA TYR A 154 11.97 7.10 2.46
C TYR A 154 12.43 7.86 3.70
N ARG A 155 11.98 9.10 3.82
CA ARG A 155 12.26 9.94 4.98
C ARG A 155 10.95 10.43 5.62
N PRO A 156 10.85 10.47 6.95
CA PRO A 156 9.73 11.09 7.62
C PRO A 156 9.56 12.55 7.21
N ARG A 157 8.33 12.99 6.96
CA ARG A 157 8.03 14.35 6.51
C ARG A 157 7.08 15.10 7.41
N SER A 158 6.04 14.45 7.89
CA SER A 158 4.97 15.09 8.67
C SER A 158 4.51 14.22 9.82
N ILE A 159 3.91 14.85 10.82
CA ILE A 159 3.27 14.20 11.94
C ILE A 159 1.78 14.53 11.89
N ILE A 160 0.93 13.54 12.02
CA ILE A 160 -0.51 13.70 12.09
C ILE A 160 -0.93 13.61 13.56
N PHE A 161 -1.70 14.61 14.02
CA PHE A 161 -2.30 14.60 15.35
C PHE A 161 -3.78 14.28 15.24
N GLU A 162 -4.27 13.44 16.13
CA GLU A 162 -5.68 13.08 16.23
C GLU A 162 -6.21 13.40 17.64
N ARG A 163 -7.46 13.87 17.72
CA ARG A 163 -8.19 14.07 18.97
C ARG A 163 -9.62 13.59 18.78
N LYS A 164 -10.05 12.65 19.60
CA LYS A 164 -11.47 12.28 19.69
C LYS A 164 -12.24 13.37 20.45
N LEU A 165 -13.36 13.83 19.87
CA LEU A 165 -14.27 14.82 20.46
C LEU A 165 -15.40 14.15 21.20
#